data_d1e70885619a07169ce831fb429826e9
#
_entry.id   d1e70885619a07169ce831fb429826e9
#
_cell.length_a   1.000
_cell.length_b   1.000
_cell.length_c   1.000
_cell.angle_alpha   90.00
_cell.angle_beta   90.00
_cell.angle_gamma   90.00
#
_symmetry.space_group_name_H-M   'P 1'
#
loop_
_entity.id
_entity.type
_entity.pdbx_description
1 polymer ?
#
loop_
_entity_poly.entity_id
_entity_poly.type
_entity_poly.pdbx_seq_one_letter_code
_entity_poly.pdbx_strand_id
1 'polypeptide(L)'
;MFSSHKELLKSIDSNKLVGLVPTMRSLHKGHLSLVERALSENELVIVTIYVNPTQFNDISDLKKYPRNLESDIDKLRDYKNIFIYSPTDKDLYQEVVSKNYDLDNLDKILEGKYRPGHFNGVATIVEKLFTIFNPNNAYFGEKDFQQLSIIKTMVKKLSISVNIISCKTVREADGLAMSSRNKNMTTEERLIAGEINKFMIKVKEIYKNKKIDKVPISIIDELNSLKNCKLEYFEIDNLSKHSSSLTDEGDRIFIACWIGKTRIIDNLALR
;
A
#
# COMPACT_ATOMS: atom_id res chain seq x y z
N MET A 1 22.52 7.61 1.29
CA MET A 1 21.85 6.48 0.61
C MET A 1 22.75 5.25 0.62
N PHE A 2 22.17 4.07 0.79
CA PHE A 2 22.87 2.77 0.88
C PHE A 2 22.23 1.77 -0.08
N SER A 3 23.05 0.98 -0.76
CA SER A 3 22.64 -0.17 -1.56
C SER A 3 22.85 -1.50 -0.84
N SER A 4 23.65 -1.50 0.21
CA SER A 4 23.94 -2.65 1.07
C SER A 4 23.34 -2.46 2.46
N HIS A 5 22.52 -3.45 2.91
CA HIS A 5 22.00 -3.44 4.28
C HIS A 5 23.10 -3.54 5.32
N LYS A 6 24.21 -4.27 5.04
CA LYS A 6 25.34 -4.43 5.95
C LYS A 6 26.06 -3.09 6.23
N GLU A 7 26.18 -2.24 5.19
CA GLU A 7 26.78 -0.91 5.34
C GLU A 7 25.85 0.02 6.09
N LEU A 8 24.55 -0.02 5.79
CA LEU A 8 23.56 0.78 6.47
C LEU A 8 23.51 0.45 7.97
N LEU A 9 23.48 -0.83 8.33
CA LEU A 9 23.45 -1.27 9.74
C LEU A 9 24.64 -0.77 10.55
N LYS A 10 25.84 -0.65 9.95
CA LYS A 10 27.03 -0.05 10.62
C LYS A 10 26.84 1.43 10.93
N SER A 11 25.94 2.12 10.22
CA SER A 11 25.66 3.55 10.39
C SER A 11 24.51 3.84 11.35
N ILE A 12 23.77 2.79 11.79
CA ILE A 12 22.64 2.90 12.72
C ILE A 12 23.13 2.70 14.15
N ASP A 13 22.81 3.63 15.02
CA ASP A 13 22.93 3.43 16.46
C ASP A 13 21.80 2.53 16.94
N SER A 14 22.15 1.34 17.43
CA SER A 14 21.19 0.32 17.89
C SER A 14 20.33 0.73 19.09
N ASN A 15 20.72 1.80 19.80
CA ASN A 15 19.98 2.32 20.95
C ASN A 15 18.85 3.29 20.55
N LYS A 16 18.79 3.69 19.28
CA LYS A 16 17.77 4.62 18.80
C LYS A 16 16.47 3.93 18.42
N LEU A 17 15.35 4.64 18.62
CA LEU A 17 14.06 4.24 18.08
C LEU A 17 14.08 4.37 16.55
N VAL A 18 13.90 3.24 15.87
CA VAL A 18 13.95 3.13 14.42
C VAL A 18 12.55 2.99 13.83
N GLY A 19 12.19 3.92 12.95
CA GLY A 19 11.01 3.82 12.09
C GLY A 19 11.39 3.28 10.71
N LEU A 20 10.53 2.44 10.12
CA LEU A 20 10.69 1.92 8.77
C LEU A 20 9.53 2.37 7.87
N VAL A 21 9.85 2.91 6.70
CA VAL A 21 8.88 3.29 5.67
C VAL A 21 9.19 2.52 4.39
N PRO A 22 8.56 1.35 4.16
CA PRO A 22 8.75 0.58 2.94
C PRO A 22 8.08 1.26 1.75
N THR A 23 8.84 1.51 0.67
CA THR A 23 8.30 2.05 -0.59
C THR A 23 8.85 1.32 -1.82
N MET A 24 8.11 1.43 -2.95
CA MET A 24 8.53 0.78 -4.19
C MET A 24 9.18 1.70 -5.22
N ARG A 25 9.30 2.98 -5.04
CA ARG A 25 9.72 4.04 -5.96
C ARG A 25 8.58 4.97 -6.39
N SER A 26 8.95 6.00 -7.17
CA SER A 26 8.02 7.04 -7.65
C SER A 26 7.26 7.70 -6.50
N LEU A 27 8.04 8.20 -5.54
CA LEU A 27 7.51 8.83 -4.34
C LEU A 27 6.60 10.02 -4.70
N HIS A 28 5.56 10.19 -3.90
CA HIS A 28 4.61 11.29 -3.98
C HIS A 28 4.21 11.75 -2.57
N LYS A 29 3.43 12.82 -2.45
CA LYS A 29 3.03 13.38 -1.14
C LYS A 29 2.46 12.35 -0.17
N GLY A 30 1.74 11.33 -0.67
CA GLY A 30 1.29 10.21 0.15
C GLY A 30 2.41 9.40 0.79
N HIS A 31 3.54 9.16 0.10
CA HIS A 31 4.71 8.52 0.70
C HIS A 31 5.44 9.48 1.66
N LEU A 32 5.54 10.77 1.32
CA LEU A 32 6.19 11.75 2.18
C LEU A 32 5.44 11.91 3.51
N SER A 33 4.11 11.85 3.51
CA SER A 33 3.33 11.89 4.76
C SER A 33 3.63 10.70 5.69
N LEU A 34 3.99 9.51 5.15
CA LEU A 34 4.48 8.40 5.97
C LEU A 34 5.84 8.72 6.60
N VAL A 35 6.74 9.32 5.81
CA VAL A 35 8.08 9.72 6.29
C VAL A 35 7.97 10.79 7.38
N GLU A 36 7.13 11.80 7.19
CA GLU A 36 6.88 12.87 8.17
C GLU A 36 6.30 12.30 9.47
N ARG A 37 5.33 11.39 9.37
CA ARG A 37 4.78 10.70 10.53
C ARG A 37 5.84 9.85 11.22
N ALA A 38 6.65 9.11 10.48
CA ALA A 38 7.73 8.29 11.04
C ALA A 38 8.76 9.16 11.77
N LEU A 39 9.17 10.30 11.20
CA LEU A 39 10.11 11.23 11.81
C LEU A 39 9.56 11.89 13.09
N SER A 40 8.26 12.07 13.19
CA SER A 40 7.64 12.62 14.42
C SER A 40 7.59 11.64 15.59
N GLU A 41 7.78 10.34 15.33
CA GLU A 41 7.61 9.27 16.32
C GLU A 41 8.89 8.44 16.56
N ASN A 42 9.95 8.67 15.78
CA ASN A 42 11.20 7.93 15.90
C ASN A 42 12.41 8.86 15.81
N GLU A 43 13.53 8.43 16.38
CA GLU A 43 14.79 9.17 16.34
C GLU A 43 15.52 9.01 15.01
N LEU A 44 15.26 7.92 14.32
CA LEU A 44 15.83 7.56 13.02
C LEU A 44 14.77 6.89 12.14
N VAL A 45 14.76 7.24 10.86
CA VAL A 45 13.84 6.62 9.90
C VAL A 45 14.60 6.00 8.73
N ILE A 46 14.30 4.75 8.41
CA ILE A 46 14.78 4.05 7.23
C ILE A 46 13.67 4.11 6.17
N VAL A 47 13.93 4.76 5.05
CA VAL A 47 13.05 4.75 3.89
C VAL A 47 13.62 3.77 2.87
N THR A 48 12.88 2.70 2.57
CA THR A 48 13.32 1.77 1.53
C THR A 48 12.73 2.17 0.17
N ILE A 49 13.53 2.10 -0.89
CA ILE A 49 13.12 2.38 -2.26
C ILE A 49 13.47 1.16 -3.12
N TYR A 50 12.55 0.19 -3.21
CA TYR A 50 12.81 -1.07 -3.89
C TYR A 50 11.57 -1.59 -4.61
N VAL A 51 11.72 -1.89 -5.91
CA VAL A 51 10.66 -2.53 -6.71
C VAL A 51 10.82 -4.03 -6.56
N ASN A 52 10.01 -4.61 -5.68
CA ASN A 52 10.09 -6.03 -5.33
C ASN A 52 9.48 -6.91 -6.44
N PRO A 53 10.26 -7.76 -7.12
CA PRO A 53 9.73 -8.56 -8.22
C PRO A 53 8.73 -9.64 -7.77
N THR A 54 8.83 -10.15 -6.52
CA THR A 54 8.00 -11.27 -6.05
C THR A 54 6.52 -10.91 -5.88
N GLN A 55 6.16 -9.62 -5.86
CA GLN A 55 4.77 -9.16 -5.72
C GLN A 55 4.08 -8.82 -7.06
N PHE A 56 4.78 -9.01 -8.19
CA PHE A 56 4.21 -8.76 -9.51
C PHE A 56 3.76 -10.06 -10.16
N ASN A 57 2.49 -10.14 -10.53
CA ASN A 57 1.93 -11.27 -11.27
C ASN A 57 2.24 -11.16 -12.77
N ASP A 58 2.43 -9.94 -13.26
CA ASP A 58 2.71 -9.65 -14.66
C ASP A 58 4.09 -9.01 -14.81
N ILE A 59 4.97 -9.69 -15.55
CA ILE A 59 6.32 -9.20 -15.89
C ILE A 59 6.24 -7.87 -16.65
N SER A 60 5.18 -7.63 -17.42
CA SER A 60 5.00 -6.38 -18.16
C SER A 60 4.72 -5.20 -17.22
N ASP A 61 3.96 -5.40 -16.13
CA ASP A 61 3.72 -4.38 -15.09
C ASP A 61 5.02 -4.08 -14.33
N LEU A 62 5.78 -5.12 -13.97
CA LEU A 62 7.11 -4.95 -13.35
C LEU A 62 8.06 -4.13 -14.23
N LYS A 63 8.10 -4.40 -15.55
CA LYS A 63 8.97 -3.67 -16.50
C LYS A 63 8.55 -2.21 -16.69
N LYS A 64 7.24 -1.94 -16.69
CA LYS A 64 6.67 -0.60 -16.86
C LYS A 64 6.61 0.21 -15.57
N TYR A 65 6.91 -0.42 -14.42
CA TYR A 65 6.84 0.29 -13.14
C TYR A 65 7.82 1.46 -13.12
N PRO A 66 7.38 2.69 -12.77
CA PRO A 66 8.22 3.88 -12.83
C PRO A 66 9.49 3.75 -11.97
N ARG A 67 10.67 4.07 -12.55
CA ARG A 67 11.98 3.88 -11.91
C ARG A 67 12.84 5.13 -12.04
N ASN A 68 12.56 6.16 -11.28
CA ASN A 68 13.41 7.35 -11.21
C ASN A 68 13.92 7.54 -9.78
N LEU A 69 15.03 6.86 -9.47
CA LEU A 69 15.63 6.87 -8.14
C LEU A 69 16.13 8.27 -7.73
N GLU A 70 16.72 9.02 -8.65
CA GLU A 70 17.24 10.37 -8.37
C GLU A 70 16.11 11.31 -7.93
N SER A 71 14.99 11.32 -8.66
CA SER A 71 13.82 12.11 -8.29
C SER A 71 13.24 11.69 -6.92
N ASP A 72 13.34 10.42 -6.55
CA ASP A 72 12.87 9.95 -5.24
C ASP A 72 13.82 10.40 -4.12
N ILE A 73 15.14 10.35 -4.36
CA ILE A 73 16.16 10.86 -3.43
C ILE A 73 15.99 12.37 -3.23
N ASP A 74 15.77 13.12 -4.32
CA ASP A 74 15.58 14.58 -4.25
C ASP A 74 14.41 14.97 -3.35
N LYS A 75 13.29 14.21 -3.38
CA LYS A 75 12.14 14.45 -2.50
C LYS A 75 12.43 14.18 -1.02
N LEU A 76 13.46 13.39 -0.73
CA LEU A 76 13.85 13.03 0.63
C LEU A 76 15.04 13.84 1.13
N ARG A 77 15.68 14.67 0.29
CA ARG A 77 16.95 15.37 0.58
C ARG A 77 16.87 16.28 1.80
N ASP A 78 15.76 16.98 1.98
CA ASP A 78 15.60 17.98 3.03
C ASP A 78 15.22 17.41 4.40
N TYR A 79 14.85 16.11 4.45
CA TYR A 79 14.56 15.44 5.72
C TYR A 79 15.84 15.05 6.44
N LYS A 80 15.94 15.41 7.71
CA LYS A 80 17.05 15.00 8.60
C LYS A 80 16.70 13.66 9.29
N ASN A 81 17.71 12.97 9.77
CA ASN A 81 17.57 11.69 10.49
C ASN A 81 16.90 10.58 9.67
N ILE A 82 17.09 10.60 8.34
CA ILE A 82 16.65 9.52 7.47
C ILE A 82 17.85 8.79 6.84
N PHE A 83 17.70 7.49 6.69
CA PHE A 83 18.53 6.67 5.83
C PHE A 83 17.71 6.15 4.66
N ILE A 84 18.23 6.34 3.45
CA ILE A 84 17.61 5.79 2.23
C ILE A 84 18.30 4.48 1.91
N TYR A 85 17.53 3.41 1.87
CA TYR A 85 17.98 2.09 1.47
C TYR A 85 17.37 1.70 0.12
N SER A 86 18.22 1.60 -0.91
CA SER A 86 17.81 1.20 -2.25
C SER A 86 18.64 -0.02 -2.69
N PRO A 87 18.23 -1.23 -2.25
CA PRO A 87 18.97 -2.46 -2.50
C PRO A 87 18.85 -2.95 -3.95
N THR A 88 19.75 -3.87 -4.29
CA THR A 88 19.56 -4.79 -5.42
C THR A 88 18.92 -6.10 -4.96
N ASP A 89 18.43 -6.90 -5.91
CA ASP A 89 17.90 -8.23 -5.60
C ASP A 89 18.91 -9.09 -4.87
N LYS A 90 20.20 -9.01 -5.25
CA LYS A 90 21.31 -9.77 -4.62
C LYS A 90 21.58 -9.38 -3.16
N ASP A 91 21.26 -8.14 -2.76
CA ASP A 91 21.41 -7.72 -1.36
C ASP A 91 20.28 -8.24 -0.48
N LEU A 92 19.10 -8.45 -1.06
CA LEU A 92 17.89 -8.89 -0.35
C LEU A 92 17.67 -10.41 -0.43
N TYR A 93 17.96 -11.03 -1.56
CA TYR A 93 17.59 -12.41 -1.83
C TYR A 93 18.78 -13.25 -2.25
N GLN A 94 18.87 -14.49 -1.76
CA GLN A 94 19.71 -15.53 -2.37
C GLN A 94 19.08 -15.99 -3.68
N GLU A 95 17.74 -16.24 -3.63
CA GLU A 95 16.87 -16.46 -4.78
C GLU A 95 15.65 -15.56 -4.65
N VAL A 96 15.21 -14.97 -5.78
CA VAL A 96 14.02 -14.10 -5.83
C VAL A 96 12.76 -14.96 -5.84
N VAL A 97 12.42 -15.53 -4.70
CA VAL A 97 11.27 -16.42 -4.51
C VAL A 97 10.37 -15.87 -3.41
N SER A 98 9.06 -15.94 -3.64
CA SER A 98 8.05 -15.63 -2.63
C SER A 98 7.89 -16.81 -1.66
N LYS A 99 7.81 -16.52 -0.37
CA LYS A 99 7.39 -17.49 0.64
C LYS A 99 5.86 -17.62 0.65
N ASN A 100 5.36 -18.72 1.18
CA ASN A 100 3.94 -18.89 1.48
C ASN A 100 3.68 -18.58 2.95
N TYR A 101 2.64 -17.78 3.19
CA TYR A 101 2.21 -17.39 4.53
C TYR A 101 0.78 -17.84 4.79
N ASP A 102 0.48 -18.17 6.03
CA ASP A 102 -0.89 -18.26 6.48
C ASP A 102 -1.44 -16.84 6.72
N LEU A 103 -2.27 -16.36 5.81
CA LEU A 103 -2.84 -15.01 5.79
C LEU A 103 -4.35 -15.02 6.10
N ASP A 104 -4.88 -16.08 6.75
CA ASP A 104 -6.29 -16.21 7.14
C ASP A 104 -7.28 -15.96 5.98
N ASN A 105 -6.95 -16.39 4.77
CA ASN A 105 -7.73 -16.15 3.54
C ASN A 105 -7.84 -14.68 3.07
N LEU A 106 -7.19 -13.73 3.72
CA LEU A 106 -7.15 -12.34 3.26
C LEU A 106 -6.52 -12.21 1.86
N ASP A 107 -5.71 -13.16 1.46
CA ASP A 107 -5.07 -13.25 0.13
C ASP A 107 -5.99 -13.86 -0.96
N LYS A 108 -7.23 -14.25 -0.61
CA LYS A 108 -8.20 -14.89 -1.53
C LYS A 108 -9.41 -14.02 -1.86
N ILE A 109 -9.55 -12.89 -1.21
CA ILE A 109 -10.63 -11.92 -1.42
C ILE A 109 -10.12 -10.65 -2.06
N LEU A 110 -11.00 -9.79 -2.56
CA LEU A 110 -10.66 -8.46 -3.11
C LEU A 110 -9.42 -8.50 -4.02
N GLU A 111 -8.39 -7.69 -3.73
CA GLU A 111 -7.12 -7.68 -4.49
C GLU A 111 -6.49 -9.08 -4.62
N GLY A 112 -6.55 -9.89 -3.58
CA GLY A 112 -5.96 -11.23 -3.58
C GLY A 112 -6.61 -12.16 -4.60
N LYS A 113 -7.93 -12.04 -4.81
CA LYS A 113 -8.66 -12.78 -5.83
C LYS A 113 -8.18 -12.44 -7.26
N TYR A 114 -7.89 -11.17 -7.52
CA TYR A 114 -7.48 -10.66 -8.84
C TYR A 114 -5.96 -10.70 -9.06
N ARG A 115 -5.20 -10.88 -7.98
CA ARG A 115 -3.73 -10.91 -7.99
C ARG A 115 -3.17 -12.09 -7.20
N PRO A 116 -3.39 -13.35 -7.64
CA PRO A 116 -2.92 -14.55 -6.93
C PRO A 116 -1.43 -14.49 -6.63
N GLY A 117 -1.02 -14.76 -5.37
CA GLY A 117 0.39 -14.74 -4.94
C GLY A 117 0.96 -13.34 -4.63
N HIS A 118 0.30 -12.26 -5.01
CA HIS A 118 0.74 -10.88 -4.75
C HIS A 118 1.06 -10.63 -3.27
N PHE A 119 0.16 -11.03 -2.38
CA PHE A 119 0.31 -10.75 -0.95
C PHE A 119 1.37 -11.61 -0.29
N ASN A 120 1.61 -12.82 -0.77
CA ASN A 120 2.78 -13.62 -0.37
C ASN A 120 4.09 -12.91 -0.75
N GLY A 121 4.15 -12.31 -1.94
CA GLY A 121 5.30 -11.49 -2.36
C GLY A 121 5.50 -10.25 -1.50
N VAL A 122 4.42 -9.54 -1.14
CA VAL A 122 4.47 -8.40 -0.21
C VAL A 122 4.93 -8.83 1.17
N ALA A 123 4.35 -9.90 1.73
CA ALA A 123 4.73 -10.44 3.03
C ALA A 123 6.20 -10.84 3.07
N THR A 124 6.70 -11.46 1.99
CA THR A 124 8.11 -11.89 1.87
C THR A 124 9.08 -10.72 2.00
N ILE A 125 8.87 -9.63 1.25
CA ILE A 125 9.77 -8.48 1.32
C ILE A 125 9.65 -7.76 2.66
N VAL A 126 8.43 -7.59 3.19
CA VAL A 126 8.22 -6.89 4.46
C VAL A 126 8.82 -7.66 5.63
N GLU A 127 8.62 -8.98 5.71
CA GLU A 127 9.27 -9.83 6.72
C GLU A 127 10.79 -9.71 6.64
N LYS A 128 11.34 -9.73 5.41
CA LYS A 128 12.77 -9.57 5.19
C LYS A 128 13.32 -8.25 5.71
N LEU A 129 12.61 -7.15 5.42
CA LEU A 129 12.99 -5.83 5.91
C LEU A 129 12.92 -5.75 7.44
N PHE A 130 11.90 -6.36 8.06
CA PHE A 130 11.80 -6.45 9.52
C PHE A 130 12.94 -7.27 10.13
N THR A 131 13.30 -8.39 9.52
CA THR A 131 14.44 -9.22 9.96
C THR A 131 15.77 -8.49 9.84
N ILE A 132 15.98 -7.70 8.77
CA ILE A 132 17.22 -6.96 8.56
C ILE A 132 17.35 -5.78 9.51
N PHE A 133 16.31 -4.97 9.65
CA PHE A 133 16.38 -3.67 10.33
C PHE A 133 15.84 -3.69 11.76
N ASN A 134 15.10 -4.72 12.14
CA ASN A 134 14.44 -4.85 13.45
C ASN A 134 13.82 -3.51 13.93
N PRO A 135 12.93 -2.87 13.13
CA PRO A 135 12.42 -1.55 13.46
C PRO A 135 11.44 -1.62 14.63
N ASN A 136 11.38 -0.53 15.43
CA ASN A 136 10.37 -0.39 16.47
C ASN A 136 8.98 -0.16 15.88
N ASN A 137 8.91 0.68 14.85
CA ASN A 137 7.67 1.06 14.17
C ASN A 137 7.82 0.91 12.66
N ALA A 138 6.77 0.46 11.97
CA ALA A 138 6.73 0.42 10.51
C ALA A 138 5.43 1.06 10.00
N TYR A 139 5.55 1.94 9.00
CA TYR A 139 4.50 2.85 8.55
C TYR A 139 3.95 2.42 7.21
N PHE A 140 2.62 2.23 7.14
CA PHE A 140 1.92 1.80 5.93
C PHE A 140 0.68 2.66 5.69
N GLY A 141 0.44 3.00 4.41
CA GLY A 141 -0.71 3.78 4.01
C GLY A 141 -2.01 2.97 3.98
N GLU A 142 -3.10 3.53 4.51
CA GLU A 142 -4.44 2.94 4.43
C GLU A 142 -4.99 2.86 3.01
N LYS A 143 -4.37 3.53 2.05
CA LYS A 143 -4.74 3.40 0.64
C LYS A 143 -4.70 1.93 0.19
N ASP A 144 -3.73 1.17 0.61
CA ASP A 144 -3.59 -0.25 0.35
C ASP A 144 -4.02 -1.06 1.58
N PHE A 145 -5.29 -0.84 2.02
CA PHE A 145 -5.81 -1.29 3.31
C PHE A 145 -5.77 -2.81 3.49
N GLN A 146 -6.08 -3.57 2.44
CA GLN A 146 -5.97 -5.03 2.50
C GLN A 146 -4.50 -5.47 2.68
N GLN A 147 -3.54 -4.82 2.02
CA GLN A 147 -2.12 -5.05 2.24
C GLN A 147 -1.72 -4.75 3.70
N LEU A 148 -2.18 -3.63 4.25
CA LEU A 148 -1.95 -3.27 5.65
C LEU A 148 -2.50 -4.36 6.59
N SER A 149 -3.70 -4.87 6.34
CA SER A 149 -4.35 -5.94 7.12
C SER A 149 -3.55 -7.25 7.05
N ILE A 150 -3.04 -7.59 5.87
CA ILE A 150 -2.17 -8.75 5.65
C ILE A 150 -0.86 -8.63 6.42
N ILE A 151 -0.23 -7.45 6.41
CA ILE A 151 1.00 -7.21 7.17
C ILE A 151 0.74 -7.32 8.67
N LYS A 152 -0.35 -6.75 9.18
CA LYS A 152 -0.76 -6.90 10.59
C LYS A 152 -0.96 -8.38 10.96
N THR A 153 -1.63 -9.15 10.10
CA THR A 153 -1.86 -10.59 10.30
C THR A 153 -0.54 -11.37 10.32
N MET A 154 0.34 -11.13 9.35
CA MET A 154 1.67 -11.75 9.29
C MET A 154 2.50 -11.46 10.54
N VAL A 155 2.57 -10.20 10.96
CA VAL A 155 3.33 -9.77 12.16
C VAL A 155 2.84 -10.49 13.40
N LYS A 156 1.50 -10.58 13.59
CA LYS A 156 0.91 -11.27 14.74
C LYS A 156 1.18 -12.77 14.70
N LYS A 157 0.99 -13.44 13.55
CA LYS A 157 1.21 -14.89 13.40
C LYS A 157 2.67 -15.30 13.55
N LEU A 158 3.59 -14.48 13.06
CA LEU A 158 5.03 -14.73 13.18
C LEU A 158 5.64 -14.18 14.47
N SER A 159 4.82 -13.55 15.35
CA SER A 159 5.28 -12.93 16.61
C SER A 159 6.45 -11.96 16.41
N ILE A 160 6.41 -11.17 15.33
CA ILE A 160 7.45 -10.17 15.03
C ILE A 160 7.25 -8.95 15.94
N SER A 161 8.31 -8.54 16.62
CA SER A 161 8.28 -7.40 17.54
C SER A 161 8.41 -6.07 16.81
N VAL A 162 7.32 -5.65 16.12
CA VAL A 162 7.22 -4.37 15.42
C VAL A 162 5.81 -3.79 15.55
N ASN A 163 5.70 -2.49 15.77
CA ASN A 163 4.41 -1.79 15.77
C ASN A 163 4.04 -1.39 14.34
N ILE A 164 2.91 -1.85 13.83
CA ILE A 164 2.41 -1.46 12.50
C ILE A 164 1.54 -0.22 12.64
N ILE A 165 2.01 0.89 12.10
CA ILE A 165 1.35 2.20 12.15
C ILE A 165 0.59 2.43 10.85
N SER A 166 -0.73 2.58 10.97
CA SER A 166 -1.63 2.94 9.87
C SER A 166 -1.57 4.44 9.63
N CYS A 167 -1.37 4.86 8.37
CA CYS A 167 -1.37 6.26 7.97
C CYS A 167 -2.50 6.56 7.00
N LYS A 168 -3.26 7.62 7.24
CA LYS A 168 -4.42 7.99 6.43
C LYS A 168 -4.06 8.18 4.96
N THR A 169 -4.98 7.82 4.07
CA THR A 169 -4.86 8.04 2.64
C THR A 169 -4.77 9.53 2.32
N VAL A 170 -3.68 9.95 1.66
CA VAL A 170 -3.57 11.31 1.11
C VAL A 170 -4.26 11.33 -0.25
N ARG A 171 -5.09 12.35 -0.45
CA ARG A 171 -5.90 12.51 -1.67
C ARG A 171 -5.52 13.77 -2.44
N GLU A 172 -5.74 13.73 -3.75
CA GLU A 172 -5.70 14.90 -4.62
C GLU A 172 -6.89 15.83 -4.30
N ALA A 173 -6.89 17.04 -4.87
CA ALA A 173 -7.94 18.04 -4.61
C ALA A 173 -9.36 17.58 -5.01
N ASP A 174 -9.48 16.69 -5.98
CA ASP A 174 -10.74 16.08 -6.44
C ASP A 174 -11.14 14.81 -5.67
N GLY A 175 -10.36 14.44 -4.66
CA GLY A 175 -10.61 13.28 -3.82
C GLY A 175 -9.96 11.97 -4.29
N LEU A 176 -9.36 11.91 -5.48
CA LEU A 176 -8.65 10.72 -5.94
C LEU A 176 -7.49 10.38 -5.00
N ALA A 177 -7.38 9.12 -4.59
CA ALA A 177 -6.24 8.67 -3.79
C ALA A 177 -4.92 8.86 -4.55
N MET A 178 -3.92 9.43 -3.90
CA MET A 178 -2.59 9.61 -4.52
C MET A 178 -1.95 8.28 -4.84
N SER A 179 -1.50 8.12 -6.08
CA SER A 179 -0.80 6.94 -6.57
C SER A 179 0.24 7.31 -7.61
N SER A 180 1.35 6.56 -7.63
CA SER A 180 2.35 6.68 -8.70
C SER A 180 1.77 6.39 -10.09
N ARG A 181 0.73 5.57 -10.17
CA ARG A 181 0.03 5.23 -11.41
C ARG A 181 -0.83 6.38 -11.96
N ASN A 182 -1.21 7.38 -11.15
CA ASN A 182 -2.00 8.53 -11.62
C ASN A 182 -1.29 9.31 -12.73
N LYS A 183 0.04 9.28 -12.76
CA LYS A 183 0.86 9.93 -13.81
C LYS A 183 0.76 9.26 -15.19
N ASN A 184 0.26 8.04 -15.26
CA ASN A 184 0.15 7.29 -16.51
C ASN A 184 -1.17 7.58 -17.25
N MET A 185 -2.07 8.35 -16.64
CA MET A 185 -3.38 8.69 -17.19
C MET A 185 -3.29 9.88 -18.14
N THR A 186 -4.08 9.84 -19.22
CA THR A 186 -4.37 11.03 -20.01
C THR A 186 -5.19 12.03 -19.17
N THR A 187 -5.32 13.27 -19.65
CA THR A 187 -6.15 14.29 -18.97
C THR A 187 -7.61 13.83 -18.84
N GLU A 188 -8.18 13.20 -19.86
CA GLU A 188 -9.55 12.67 -19.83
C GLU A 188 -9.68 11.54 -18.81
N GLU A 189 -8.77 10.57 -18.82
CA GLU A 189 -8.73 9.47 -17.85
C GLU A 189 -8.57 9.97 -16.42
N ARG A 190 -7.75 11.00 -16.21
CA ARG A 190 -7.53 11.60 -14.89
C ARG A 190 -8.79 12.26 -14.32
N LEU A 191 -9.60 12.91 -15.17
CA LEU A 191 -10.89 13.47 -14.78
C LEU A 191 -11.87 12.36 -14.36
N ILE A 192 -11.95 11.28 -15.14
CA ILE A 192 -12.79 10.12 -14.80
C ILE A 192 -12.34 9.48 -13.48
N ALA A 193 -11.04 9.35 -13.25
CA ALA A 193 -10.50 8.82 -12.01
C ALA A 193 -10.92 9.63 -10.78
N GLY A 194 -11.04 10.95 -10.90
CA GLY A 194 -11.54 11.83 -9.85
C GLY A 194 -12.99 11.53 -9.42
N GLU A 195 -13.82 10.95 -10.31
CA GLU A 195 -15.19 10.58 -9.97
C GLU A 195 -15.30 9.39 -9.02
N ILE A 196 -14.29 8.51 -8.98
CA ILE A 196 -14.30 7.28 -8.17
C ILE A 196 -14.57 7.56 -6.69
N ASN A 197 -13.91 8.56 -6.14
CA ASN A 197 -14.13 8.94 -4.74
C ASN A 197 -15.59 9.41 -4.49
N LYS A 198 -16.22 10.07 -5.43
CA LYS A 198 -17.62 10.52 -5.31
C LYS A 198 -18.57 9.34 -5.21
N PHE A 199 -18.32 8.25 -5.95
CA PHE A 199 -19.13 7.03 -5.85
C PHE A 199 -18.97 6.38 -4.47
N MET A 200 -17.78 6.32 -3.92
CA MET A 200 -17.57 5.81 -2.56
C MET A 200 -18.28 6.69 -1.51
N ILE A 201 -18.26 8.00 -1.68
CA ILE A 201 -18.98 8.94 -0.79
C ILE A 201 -20.50 8.71 -0.90
N LYS A 202 -21.06 8.55 -2.12
CA LYS A 202 -22.49 8.20 -2.29
C LYS A 202 -22.88 6.93 -1.51
N VAL A 203 -22.06 5.87 -1.61
CA VAL A 203 -22.30 4.63 -0.87
C VAL A 203 -22.20 4.87 0.64
N LYS A 204 -21.23 5.63 1.10
CA LYS A 204 -21.06 5.98 2.52
C LYS A 204 -22.29 6.73 3.06
N GLU A 205 -22.86 7.68 2.34
CA GLU A 205 -24.07 8.41 2.76
C GLU A 205 -25.31 7.49 2.82
N ILE A 206 -25.44 6.54 1.89
CA ILE A 206 -26.51 5.53 1.97
C ILE A 206 -26.31 4.65 3.21
N TYR A 207 -25.05 4.19 3.46
CA TYR A 207 -24.72 3.37 4.63
C TYR A 207 -25.02 4.05 5.96
N LYS A 208 -24.80 5.35 6.09
CA LYS A 208 -25.13 6.13 7.29
C LYS A 208 -26.62 6.13 7.58
N ASN A 209 -27.45 6.27 6.53
CA ASN A 209 -28.89 6.33 6.65
C ASN A 209 -29.52 4.94 6.84
N LYS A 210 -29.00 3.95 6.15
CA LYS A 210 -29.47 2.56 6.20
C LYS A 210 -28.27 1.64 6.01
N LYS A 211 -27.88 0.92 7.06
CA LYS A 211 -26.82 -0.08 6.95
C LYS A 211 -27.09 -1.02 5.79
N ILE A 212 -26.17 -1.10 4.87
CA ILE A 212 -26.20 -1.99 3.72
C ILE A 212 -24.96 -2.89 3.76
N ASP A 213 -25.09 -4.11 3.30
CA ASP A 213 -23.98 -5.10 3.20
C ASP A 213 -23.37 -5.16 1.80
N LYS A 214 -24.03 -4.55 0.82
CA LYS A 214 -23.60 -4.50 -0.59
C LYS A 214 -23.77 -3.11 -1.17
N VAL A 215 -22.91 -2.78 -2.12
CA VAL A 215 -23.07 -1.56 -2.92
C VAL A 215 -24.32 -1.67 -3.78
N PRO A 216 -25.20 -0.63 -3.80
CA PRO A 216 -26.40 -0.63 -4.63
C PRO A 216 -26.09 -0.80 -6.12
N ILE A 217 -26.88 -1.63 -6.80
CA ILE A 217 -26.71 -1.92 -8.24
C ILE A 217 -26.77 -0.63 -9.07
N SER A 218 -27.67 0.30 -8.73
CA SER A 218 -27.79 1.59 -9.43
C SER A 218 -26.48 2.41 -9.43
N ILE A 219 -25.68 2.33 -8.34
CA ILE A 219 -24.38 2.99 -8.27
C ILE A 219 -23.35 2.24 -9.12
N ILE A 220 -23.41 0.92 -9.14
CA ILE A 220 -22.54 0.08 -10.00
C ILE A 220 -22.84 0.39 -11.48
N ASP A 221 -24.11 0.48 -11.87
CA ASP A 221 -24.51 0.78 -13.24
C ASP A 221 -24.08 2.20 -13.65
N GLU A 222 -24.25 3.19 -12.77
CA GLU A 222 -23.79 4.56 -12.99
C GLU A 222 -22.25 4.59 -13.21
N LEU A 223 -21.50 3.88 -12.38
CA LEU A 223 -20.05 3.78 -12.51
C LEU A 223 -19.63 3.09 -13.82
N ASN A 224 -20.30 2.01 -14.21
CA ASN A 224 -20.04 1.29 -15.45
C ASN A 224 -20.43 2.09 -16.71
N SER A 225 -21.27 3.11 -16.57
CA SER A 225 -21.60 4.02 -17.68
C SER A 225 -20.51 5.04 -17.98
N LEU A 226 -19.52 5.20 -17.10
CA LEU A 226 -18.40 6.10 -17.34
C LEU A 226 -17.55 5.61 -18.51
N LYS A 227 -17.31 6.50 -19.46
CA LYS A 227 -16.44 6.21 -20.62
C LYS A 227 -15.05 5.75 -20.16
N ASN A 228 -14.53 4.71 -20.80
CA ASN A 228 -13.21 4.13 -20.48
C ASN A 228 -13.05 3.61 -19.04
N CYS A 229 -14.12 3.42 -18.30
CA CYS A 229 -14.11 2.81 -16.97
C CYS A 229 -14.58 1.36 -17.04
N LYS A 230 -13.80 0.43 -16.49
CA LYS A 230 -14.17 -0.99 -16.37
C LYS A 230 -14.01 -1.40 -14.91
N LEU A 231 -15.13 -1.61 -14.23
CA LEU A 231 -15.16 -2.07 -12.85
C LEU A 231 -14.66 -3.53 -12.76
N GLU A 232 -13.80 -3.82 -11.78
CA GLU A 232 -13.47 -5.19 -11.38
C GLU A 232 -14.26 -5.62 -10.16
N TYR A 233 -14.25 -4.80 -9.11
CA TYR A 233 -15.10 -4.99 -7.92
C TYR A 233 -15.41 -3.65 -7.26
N PHE A 234 -16.56 -3.61 -6.59
CA PHE A 234 -16.98 -2.52 -5.72
C PHE A 234 -17.81 -3.13 -4.59
N GLU A 235 -17.15 -3.34 -3.45
CA GLU A 235 -17.66 -4.18 -2.38
C GLU A 235 -17.57 -3.48 -1.02
N ILE A 236 -18.48 -3.85 -0.12
CA ILE A 236 -18.43 -3.50 1.30
C ILE A 236 -17.96 -4.74 2.04
N ASP A 237 -16.88 -4.62 2.81
CA ASP A 237 -16.36 -5.71 3.62
C ASP A 237 -15.75 -5.20 4.94
N ASN A 238 -15.62 -6.09 5.88
CA ASN A 238 -14.91 -5.90 7.13
C ASN A 238 -13.83 -6.98 7.24
N LEU A 239 -12.59 -6.61 7.00
CA LEU A 239 -11.49 -7.55 6.92
C LEU A 239 -11.22 -8.31 8.24
N SER A 240 -11.65 -7.76 9.39
CA SER A 240 -11.55 -8.46 10.68
C SER A 240 -12.41 -9.73 10.75
N LYS A 241 -13.45 -9.84 9.93
CA LYS A 241 -14.27 -11.05 9.82
C LYS A 241 -13.53 -12.22 9.15
N HIS A 242 -12.49 -11.91 8.40
CA HIS A 242 -11.68 -12.90 7.66
C HIS A 242 -10.41 -13.30 8.41
N SER A 243 -10.01 -12.58 9.46
CA SER A 243 -8.79 -12.85 10.22
C SER A 243 -8.97 -12.57 11.71
N SER A 244 -8.75 -13.58 12.54
CA SER A 244 -8.71 -13.44 14.02
C SER A 244 -7.51 -12.62 14.51
N SER A 245 -6.58 -12.32 13.62
CA SER A 245 -5.41 -11.51 13.91
C SER A 245 -5.69 -10.02 13.88
N LEU A 246 -6.81 -9.59 13.28
CA LEU A 246 -7.19 -8.20 13.15
C LEU A 246 -8.15 -7.75 14.25
N THR A 247 -8.05 -6.49 14.64
CA THR A 247 -9.08 -5.81 15.43
C THR A 247 -10.20 -5.33 14.53
N ASP A 248 -11.43 -5.25 15.03
CA ASP A 248 -12.56 -4.75 14.26
C ASP A 248 -12.43 -3.23 14.02
N GLU A 249 -12.01 -2.86 12.80
CA GLU A 249 -11.97 -1.49 12.33
C GLU A 249 -13.29 -1.06 11.63
N GLY A 250 -14.30 -1.93 11.60
CA GLY A 250 -15.60 -1.71 10.98
C GLY A 250 -15.63 -1.97 9.50
N ASP A 251 -16.84 -1.77 8.94
CA ASP A 251 -17.06 -1.96 7.51
C ASP A 251 -16.37 -0.87 6.70
N ARG A 252 -15.87 -1.25 5.53
CA ARG A 252 -15.14 -0.40 4.59
C ARG A 252 -15.58 -0.71 3.16
N ILE A 253 -15.61 0.31 2.34
CA ILE A 253 -15.78 0.17 0.90
C ILE A 253 -14.43 -0.13 0.28
N PHE A 254 -14.40 -1.06 -0.67
CA PHE A 254 -13.25 -1.35 -1.52
C PHE A 254 -13.66 -1.29 -2.98
N ILE A 255 -12.84 -0.66 -3.81
CA ILE A 255 -13.05 -0.57 -5.24
C ILE A 255 -11.77 -0.84 -6.01
N ALA A 256 -11.89 -1.58 -7.11
CA ALA A 256 -10.87 -1.65 -8.14
C ALA A 256 -11.51 -1.48 -9.51
N CYS A 257 -10.93 -0.64 -10.33
CA CYS A 257 -11.38 -0.43 -11.70
C CYS A 257 -10.21 -0.08 -12.62
N TRP A 258 -10.40 -0.33 -13.89
CA TRP A 258 -9.53 0.13 -14.97
C TRP A 258 -10.08 1.41 -15.55
N ILE A 259 -9.25 2.43 -15.68
CA ILE A 259 -9.55 3.64 -16.43
C ILE A 259 -8.55 3.70 -17.58
N GLY A 260 -9.06 3.47 -18.78
CA GLY A 260 -8.21 3.20 -19.92
C GLY A 260 -7.29 2.00 -19.66
N LYS A 261 -5.97 2.26 -19.63
CA LYS A 261 -4.94 1.23 -19.34
C LYS A 261 -4.43 1.26 -17.91
N THR A 262 -4.95 2.14 -17.06
CA THR A 262 -4.49 2.31 -15.68
C THR A 262 -5.46 1.67 -14.72
N ARG A 263 -4.98 0.66 -13.98
CA ARG A 263 -5.74 0.07 -12.88
C ARG A 263 -5.57 0.90 -11.61
N ILE A 264 -6.67 1.31 -11.03
CA ILE A 264 -6.73 2.04 -9.77
C ILE A 264 -7.47 1.23 -8.72
N ILE A 265 -7.03 1.39 -7.48
CA ILE A 265 -7.70 0.88 -6.28
C ILE A 265 -7.89 2.00 -5.29
N ASP A 266 -8.98 1.94 -4.55
CA ASP A 266 -9.25 2.86 -3.45
C ASP A 266 -10.11 2.16 -2.39
N ASN A 267 -10.22 2.78 -1.22
CA ASN A 267 -11.10 2.32 -0.16
C ASN A 267 -11.52 3.48 0.74
N LEU A 268 -12.62 3.30 1.46
CA LEU A 268 -13.16 4.32 2.36
C LEU A 268 -13.84 3.66 3.57
N ALA A 269 -13.48 4.05 4.79
CA ALA A 269 -14.17 3.61 6.00
C ALA A 269 -15.61 4.14 6.03
N LEU A 270 -16.56 3.28 6.42
CA LEU A 270 -17.98 3.59 6.47
C LEU A 270 -18.44 4.19 7.81
N ARG A 271 -17.65 3.98 8.86
CA ARG A 271 -17.86 4.60 10.18
C ARG A 271 -17.35 6.03 10.23
#